data_7103cad22fe1285a3a9b84e4b136adb1
#
_entry.id   7103cad22fe1285a3a9b84e4b136adb1
#
_cell.length_a   1.000
_cell.length_b   1.000
_cell.length_c   1.000
_cell.angle_alpha   90.00
_cell.angle_beta   90.00
_cell.angle_gamma   90.00
#
_symmetry.space_group_name_H-M   'P 1'
#
loop_
_entity.id
_entity.type
_entity.pdbx_description
1 polymer ?
#
loop_
_entity_poly.entity_id
_entity_poly.type
_entity_poly.pdbx_seq_one_letter_code
_entity_poly.pdbx_strand_id
1 'polypeptide(L)'
;MTARLLTPSKITAWLSCEHALTLQHQLESGAIAPVAQPFGSFARLLANKGLEHEAACLAAYRAQGLSVLEIPDRKRSETFAEWVERVGDPFAEGHDVIYQLPFAHDGVRGVADFVLRVVDEETGQVSYEPVDAKLARSEAKPGHVLQLCFYAEAIEALTGTLPAQMHLWLGSGEFETIRTNDVMPYWRHLRSGSNSLMSEAETTPIPCDHCEICDFASVCEDRWRAEDAVHLVAGVRTVDLAPLEAAGIETVEALAEVSPGSELEGVDPDRLLRMASQAELQRAARTGPGEAPPPFRLIEPPDGLPGSLGYEQLPEPDDGDVFLDFEGHPFWRPSGGLFFLFGWLCRDDAGDGAGGAWTYHARWAHDLDEEGEQVGELIEYLAERRRRRPGMHVYHYNHTERSTLERLARQHGVGELLLDELVGTGAFVDLLAVIRDGMQVGVESYGLKHLEVLAGYQRGEDIGQGAGAVVAYEEFMANGDQDSLDRIADYNADDVRATRALRDWLVEQRDDAHHWRDAELDPDEQPEELEARVAALKAFGPGTDEHLLADLLGYWQREWSAHKVQRMSRLMGLLGS
;
A
#
# COMPACT_ATOMS: atom_id res chain seq x y z
N MET A 1 13.74 36.12 -19.12
CA MET A 1 13.13 34.99 -18.39
C MET A 1 13.98 33.77 -18.67
N THR A 2 14.71 33.27 -17.69
CA THR A 2 15.45 32.00 -17.81
C THR A 2 14.41 30.89 -17.99
N ALA A 3 14.50 30.13 -19.08
CA ALA A 3 13.63 29.01 -19.34
C ALA A 3 13.66 28.05 -18.13
N ARG A 4 12.49 27.76 -17.54
CA ARG A 4 12.38 26.79 -16.45
C ARG A 4 12.70 25.40 -16.99
N LEU A 5 13.74 24.80 -16.42
CA LEU A 5 14.09 23.43 -16.76
C LEU A 5 13.20 22.45 -15.97
N LEU A 6 12.57 21.52 -16.65
CA LEU A 6 11.89 20.39 -16.04
C LEU A 6 12.90 19.43 -15.38
N THR A 7 12.42 18.60 -14.46
CA THR A 7 13.20 17.48 -13.93
C THR A 7 12.47 16.16 -14.24
N PRO A 8 13.17 15.02 -14.33
CA PRO A 8 12.53 13.73 -14.50
C PRO A 8 11.44 13.45 -13.46
N SER A 9 11.68 13.84 -12.19
CA SER A 9 10.69 13.72 -11.11
C SER A 9 9.41 14.52 -11.38
N LYS A 10 9.51 15.72 -11.96
CA LYS A 10 8.35 16.52 -12.35
C LYS A 10 7.57 15.89 -13.51
N ILE A 11 8.27 15.27 -14.46
CA ILE A 11 7.63 14.53 -15.56
C ILE A 11 6.91 13.30 -15.02
N THR A 12 7.51 12.59 -14.07
CA THR A 12 6.87 11.47 -13.37
C THR A 12 5.64 11.92 -12.58
N ALA A 13 5.73 13.00 -11.84
CA ALA A 13 4.61 13.57 -11.09
C ALA A 13 3.47 13.99 -12.03
N TRP A 14 3.78 14.61 -13.18
CA TRP A 14 2.80 14.96 -14.19
C TRP A 14 2.06 13.76 -14.77
N LEU A 15 2.78 12.66 -15.04
CA LEU A 15 2.14 11.41 -15.51
C LEU A 15 1.18 10.81 -14.49
N SER A 16 1.46 11.00 -13.22
CA SER A 16 0.61 10.53 -12.13
C SER A 16 -0.55 11.50 -11.85
N CYS A 17 -0.27 12.82 -11.93
CA CYS A 17 -1.22 13.87 -11.68
C CYS A 17 -0.79 15.18 -12.39
N GLU A 18 -1.48 15.55 -13.47
CA GLU A 18 -1.20 16.78 -14.22
C GLU A 18 -1.35 18.03 -13.34
N HIS A 19 -2.34 18.04 -12.43
CA HIS A 19 -2.61 19.16 -11.53
C HIS A 19 -1.48 19.41 -10.53
N ALA A 20 -0.75 18.39 -10.09
CA ALA A 20 0.40 18.54 -9.20
C ALA A 20 1.50 19.43 -9.82
N LEU A 21 1.74 19.31 -11.13
CA LEU A 21 2.69 20.17 -11.83
C LEU A 21 2.19 21.62 -11.92
N THR A 22 0.89 21.82 -12.14
CA THR A 22 0.26 23.16 -12.12
C THR A 22 0.44 23.83 -10.76
N LEU A 23 0.15 23.13 -9.66
CA LEU A 23 0.34 23.65 -8.30
C LEU A 23 1.82 23.92 -7.98
N GLN A 24 2.72 23.06 -8.45
CA GLN A 24 4.15 23.29 -8.31
C GLN A 24 4.60 24.59 -9.03
N HIS A 25 4.07 24.87 -10.22
CA HIS A 25 4.34 26.13 -10.93
C HIS A 25 3.76 27.33 -10.20
N GLN A 26 2.55 27.20 -9.64
CA GLN A 26 1.93 28.26 -8.85
C GLN A 26 2.72 28.55 -7.56
N LEU A 27 3.24 27.54 -6.90
CA LEU A 27 4.13 27.68 -5.74
C LEU A 27 5.43 28.39 -6.13
N GLU A 28 6.08 27.97 -7.19
CA GLU A 28 7.35 28.56 -7.68
C GLU A 28 7.17 30.02 -8.17
N SER A 29 5.99 30.38 -8.66
CA SER A 29 5.66 31.77 -9.05
C SER A 29 5.19 32.64 -7.89
N GLY A 30 4.95 32.04 -6.70
CA GLY A 30 4.39 32.71 -5.55
C GLY A 30 2.88 33.00 -5.66
N ALA A 31 2.18 32.32 -6.58
CA ALA A 31 0.73 32.43 -6.73
C ALA A 31 -0.02 31.71 -5.60
N ILE A 32 0.58 30.65 -5.03
CA ILE A 32 0.10 30.00 -3.82
C ILE A 32 1.17 30.05 -2.73
N ALA A 33 0.75 30.04 -1.47
CA ALA A 33 1.65 29.97 -0.32
C ALA A 33 2.29 28.58 -0.21
N PRO A 34 3.47 28.44 0.44
CA PRO A 34 4.02 27.13 0.78
C PRO A 34 3.01 26.32 1.60
N VAL A 35 2.76 25.09 1.16
CA VAL A 35 1.84 24.17 1.81
C VAL A 35 2.60 23.44 2.92
N ALA A 36 1.97 23.26 4.08
CA ALA A 36 2.49 22.39 5.10
C ALA A 36 2.45 20.94 4.56
N GLN A 37 3.61 20.28 4.53
CA GLN A 37 3.71 18.91 4.02
C GLN A 37 3.13 17.93 5.07
N PRO A 38 2.00 17.28 4.82
CA PRO A 38 1.38 16.36 5.77
C PRO A 38 2.29 15.16 6.10
N PHE A 39 3.14 14.77 5.15
CA PHE A 39 4.11 13.68 5.29
C PHE A 39 5.56 14.16 5.42
N GLY A 40 5.81 15.38 5.88
CA GLY A 40 7.14 16.00 5.86
C GLY A 40 8.24 15.21 6.60
N SER A 41 7.94 14.54 7.71
CA SER A 41 8.86 13.65 8.41
C SER A 41 9.05 12.32 7.68
N PHE A 42 7.98 11.73 7.19
CA PHE A 42 8.01 10.48 6.43
C PHE A 42 8.69 10.64 5.07
N ALA A 43 8.40 11.73 4.34
CA ALA A 43 9.08 12.04 3.09
C ALA A 43 10.59 12.22 3.28
N ARG A 44 11.01 12.87 4.40
CA ARG A 44 12.43 12.96 4.76
C ARG A 44 13.05 11.61 5.07
N LEU A 45 12.32 10.75 5.78
CA LEU A 45 12.75 9.39 6.05
C LEU A 45 12.99 8.62 4.75
N LEU A 46 12.04 8.64 3.81
CA LEU A 46 12.18 8.00 2.51
C LEU A 46 13.38 8.53 1.71
N ALA A 47 13.59 9.85 1.73
CA ALA A 47 14.74 10.47 1.08
C ALA A 47 16.07 9.99 1.70
N ASN A 48 16.15 9.90 3.03
CA ASN A 48 17.34 9.40 3.72
C ASN A 48 17.59 7.92 3.40
N LYS A 49 16.56 7.07 3.41
CA LYS A 49 16.67 5.66 3.01
C LYS A 49 17.11 5.50 1.55
N GLY A 50 16.66 6.39 0.67
CA GLY A 50 17.14 6.46 -0.71
C GLY A 50 18.64 6.73 -0.79
N LEU A 51 19.14 7.72 -0.04
CA LEU A 51 20.57 8.04 0.03
C LEU A 51 21.40 6.91 0.64
N GLU A 52 20.88 6.22 1.67
CA GLU A 52 21.54 5.04 2.26
C GLU A 52 21.69 3.92 1.21
N HIS A 53 20.63 3.66 0.44
CA HIS A 53 20.67 2.66 -0.63
C HIS A 53 21.66 3.03 -1.73
N GLU A 54 21.65 4.27 -2.20
CA GLU A 54 22.57 4.79 -3.21
C GLU A 54 24.04 4.69 -2.74
N ALA A 55 24.31 5.03 -1.48
CA ALA A 55 25.64 4.88 -0.88
C ALA A 55 26.08 3.41 -0.81
N ALA A 56 25.16 2.48 -0.55
CA ALA A 56 25.44 1.05 -0.57
C ALA A 56 25.77 0.55 -1.98
N CYS A 57 25.05 1.03 -3.01
CA CYS A 57 25.35 0.74 -4.42
C CYS A 57 26.76 1.24 -4.81
N LEU A 58 27.11 2.46 -4.41
CA LEU A 58 28.44 3.02 -4.63
C LEU A 58 29.54 2.16 -3.96
N ALA A 59 29.31 1.74 -2.72
CA ALA A 59 30.24 0.86 -2.00
C ALA A 59 30.39 -0.50 -2.70
N ALA A 60 29.33 -1.04 -3.27
CA ALA A 60 29.35 -2.30 -4.02
C ALA A 60 30.18 -2.21 -5.31
N TYR A 61 30.08 -1.11 -6.08
CA TYR A 61 30.95 -0.89 -7.25
C TYR A 61 32.43 -0.81 -6.86
N ARG A 62 32.75 -0.11 -5.78
CA ARG A 62 34.12 -0.02 -5.26
C ARG A 62 34.66 -1.38 -4.79
N ALA A 63 33.81 -2.19 -4.13
CA ALA A 63 34.17 -3.53 -3.68
C ALA A 63 34.46 -4.49 -4.85
N GLN A 64 33.86 -4.27 -6.01
CA GLN A 64 34.16 -4.98 -7.26
C GLN A 64 35.50 -4.54 -7.91
N GLY A 65 36.14 -3.52 -7.36
CA GLY A 65 37.43 -3.00 -7.88
C GLY A 65 37.29 -2.07 -9.09
N LEU A 66 36.05 -1.59 -9.37
CA LEU A 66 35.80 -0.65 -10.45
C LEU A 66 36.35 0.75 -10.12
N SER A 67 36.89 1.44 -11.11
CA SER A 67 37.30 2.84 -10.98
C SER A 67 36.07 3.75 -11.00
N VAL A 68 35.92 4.60 -9.98
CA VAL A 68 34.73 5.47 -9.81
C VAL A 68 35.19 6.93 -9.91
N LEU A 69 34.58 7.68 -10.83
CA LEU A 69 34.63 9.15 -10.85
C LEU A 69 33.45 9.71 -10.06
N GLU A 70 33.72 10.34 -8.91
CA GLU A 70 32.72 11.02 -8.13
C GLU A 70 32.64 12.49 -8.55
N ILE A 71 31.46 12.91 -9.03
CA ILE A 71 31.25 14.31 -9.41
C ILE A 71 31.03 15.14 -8.15
N PRO A 72 31.84 16.20 -7.91
CA PRO A 72 31.65 17.04 -6.76
C PRO A 72 30.31 17.78 -6.79
N ASP A 73 29.63 17.85 -5.64
CA ASP A 73 28.35 18.53 -5.47
C ASP A 73 28.30 19.93 -6.07
N ARG A 74 27.09 20.35 -6.43
CA ARG A 74 26.81 21.70 -6.86
C ARG A 74 27.05 22.70 -5.71
N LYS A 75 27.86 23.73 -5.95
CA LYS A 75 28.10 24.79 -4.97
C LYS A 75 26.81 25.61 -4.77
N ARG A 76 26.57 26.12 -3.54
CA ARG A 76 25.38 26.94 -3.23
C ARG A 76 25.23 28.20 -4.09
N SER A 77 26.34 28.78 -4.52
CA SER A 77 26.38 29.98 -5.38
C SER A 77 26.31 29.69 -6.88
N GLU A 78 26.29 28.43 -7.27
CA GLU A 78 26.38 27.95 -8.63
C GLU A 78 24.99 27.58 -9.17
N THR A 79 24.66 28.02 -10.38
CA THR A 79 23.46 27.54 -11.09
C THR A 79 23.66 26.10 -11.55
N PHE A 80 22.58 25.43 -11.92
CA PHE A 80 22.68 24.06 -12.43
C PHE A 80 23.50 24.00 -13.75
N ALA A 81 23.33 24.98 -14.63
CA ALA A 81 24.08 25.06 -15.88
C ALA A 81 25.57 25.28 -15.64
N GLU A 82 25.96 26.14 -14.72
CA GLU A 82 27.37 26.37 -14.33
C GLU A 82 27.99 25.09 -13.73
N TRP A 83 27.19 24.31 -12.99
CA TRP A 83 27.64 23.01 -12.47
C TRP A 83 27.96 22.04 -13.61
N VAL A 84 27.03 21.84 -14.57
CA VAL A 84 27.23 21.00 -15.74
C VAL A 84 28.46 21.46 -16.53
N GLU A 85 28.61 22.77 -16.76
CA GLU A 85 29.78 23.33 -17.45
C GLU A 85 31.09 23.05 -16.69
N ARG A 86 31.09 23.17 -15.37
CA ARG A 86 32.28 22.87 -14.52
C ARG A 86 32.68 21.40 -14.55
N VAL A 87 31.73 20.48 -14.68
CA VAL A 87 32.04 19.04 -14.81
C VAL A 87 32.83 18.76 -16.11
N GLY A 88 32.52 19.49 -17.20
CA GLY A 88 33.21 19.33 -18.47
C GLY A 88 32.91 17.99 -19.14
N ASP A 89 33.93 17.29 -19.62
CA ASP A 89 33.82 15.96 -20.22
C ASP A 89 34.07 14.86 -19.17
N PRO A 90 33.02 14.25 -18.61
CA PRO A 90 33.17 13.24 -17.57
C PRO A 90 33.64 11.88 -18.11
N PHE A 91 33.65 11.71 -19.44
CA PHE A 91 34.01 10.45 -20.10
C PHE A 91 35.50 10.39 -20.51
N ALA A 92 36.21 11.54 -20.46
CA ALA A 92 37.58 11.67 -20.98
C ALA A 92 38.59 10.74 -20.30
N GLU A 93 38.44 10.50 -18.98
CA GLU A 93 39.37 9.66 -18.22
C GLU A 93 39.04 8.15 -18.29
N GLY A 94 37.86 7.80 -18.82
CA GLY A 94 37.43 6.41 -19.06
C GLY A 94 37.22 5.59 -17.80
N HIS A 95 36.78 6.21 -16.70
CA HIS A 95 36.41 5.50 -15.49
C HIS A 95 35.29 4.48 -15.77
N ASP A 96 35.28 3.38 -15.00
CA ASP A 96 34.27 2.32 -15.14
C ASP A 96 32.88 2.78 -14.69
N VAL A 97 32.80 3.66 -13.68
CA VAL A 97 31.58 4.20 -13.12
C VAL A 97 31.73 5.71 -12.91
N ILE A 98 30.71 6.48 -13.27
CA ILE A 98 30.60 7.89 -12.93
C ILE A 98 29.42 8.03 -11.96
N TYR A 99 29.66 8.64 -10.81
CA TYR A 99 28.68 8.82 -9.75
C TYR A 99 28.19 10.25 -9.68
N GLN A 100 26.86 10.46 -9.59
CA GLN A 100 26.16 11.75 -9.48
C GLN A 100 26.43 12.69 -10.67
N LEU A 101 26.26 12.16 -11.90
CA LEU A 101 26.49 12.94 -13.11
C LEU A 101 25.32 13.88 -13.45
N PRO A 102 25.53 15.22 -13.44
CA PRO A 102 24.49 16.18 -13.82
C PRO A 102 24.34 16.28 -15.34
N PHE A 103 23.10 16.30 -15.80
CA PHE A 103 22.72 16.52 -17.19
C PHE A 103 21.78 17.72 -17.32
N ALA A 104 21.99 18.52 -18.37
CA ALA A 104 21.03 19.51 -18.84
C ALA A 104 20.91 19.36 -20.35
N HIS A 105 19.75 18.91 -20.82
CA HIS A 105 19.50 18.63 -22.22
C HIS A 105 18.06 18.99 -22.58
N ASP A 106 17.88 19.76 -23.65
CA ASP A 106 16.59 20.09 -24.28
C ASP A 106 15.47 20.46 -23.29
N GLY A 107 15.74 21.42 -22.41
CA GLY A 107 14.75 21.92 -21.43
C GLY A 107 14.55 21.06 -20.20
N VAL A 108 15.27 19.95 -20.05
CA VAL A 108 15.22 19.06 -18.87
C VAL A 108 16.59 19.03 -18.20
N ARG A 109 16.60 18.93 -16.88
CA ARG A 109 17.81 18.77 -16.06
C ARG A 109 17.63 17.62 -15.07
N GLY A 110 18.67 16.90 -14.79
CA GLY A 110 18.68 15.83 -13.79
C GLY A 110 20.08 15.43 -13.39
N VAL A 111 20.20 14.59 -12.38
CA VAL A 111 21.46 14.00 -11.94
C VAL A 111 21.27 12.49 -12.01
N ALA A 112 22.08 11.80 -12.81
CA ALA A 112 22.07 10.34 -12.83
C ALA A 112 22.87 9.83 -11.64
N ASP A 113 22.33 8.88 -10.89
CA ASP A 113 23.01 8.30 -9.75
C ASP A 113 24.32 7.64 -10.19
N PHE A 114 24.26 6.82 -11.23
CA PHE A 114 25.45 6.20 -11.82
C PHE A 114 25.38 6.17 -13.34
N VAL A 115 26.55 6.22 -13.98
CA VAL A 115 26.71 5.94 -15.40
C VAL A 115 27.83 4.92 -15.56
N LEU A 116 27.53 3.77 -16.14
CA LEU A 116 28.48 2.67 -16.35
C LEU A 116 29.14 2.77 -17.70
N ARG A 117 30.47 2.57 -17.75
CA ARG A 117 31.22 2.38 -18.98
C ARG A 117 31.13 0.92 -19.42
N VAL A 118 30.59 0.69 -20.61
CA VAL A 118 30.44 -0.63 -21.20
C VAL A 118 31.31 -0.72 -22.45
N VAL A 119 32.02 -1.83 -22.61
CA VAL A 119 32.84 -2.11 -23.81
C VAL A 119 32.23 -3.31 -24.50
N ASP A 120 31.79 -3.12 -25.73
CA ASP A 120 31.34 -4.21 -26.57
C ASP A 120 32.50 -5.17 -26.89
N GLU A 121 32.37 -6.42 -26.50
CA GLU A 121 33.46 -7.41 -26.62
C GLU A 121 33.82 -7.75 -28.06
N GLU A 122 32.89 -7.61 -29.01
CA GLU A 122 33.10 -7.96 -30.41
C GLU A 122 33.74 -6.80 -31.20
N THR A 123 33.26 -5.59 -30.92
CA THR A 123 33.67 -4.39 -31.71
C THR A 123 34.71 -3.54 -31.00
N GLY A 124 34.87 -3.70 -29.68
CA GLY A 124 35.69 -2.82 -28.84
C GLY A 124 35.11 -1.41 -28.67
N GLN A 125 33.87 -1.18 -29.11
CA GLN A 125 33.22 0.12 -28.97
C GLN A 125 32.88 0.40 -27.50
N VAL A 126 33.18 1.62 -27.04
CA VAL A 126 32.83 2.09 -25.71
C VAL A 126 31.48 2.80 -25.77
N SER A 127 30.59 2.45 -24.85
CA SER A 127 29.31 3.12 -24.59
C SER A 127 29.15 3.38 -23.10
N TYR A 128 28.14 4.16 -22.74
CA TYR A 128 27.85 4.54 -21.35
C TYR A 128 26.37 4.31 -21.06
N GLU A 129 26.04 3.56 -20.00
CA GLU A 129 24.70 3.15 -19.66
C GLU A 129 24.27 3.75 -18.32
N PRO A 130 23.11 4.44 -18.24
CA PRO A 130 22.64 5.01 -16.98
C PRO A 130 22.10 3.94 -16.04
N VAL A 131 22.40 4.11 -14.76
CA VAL A 131 21.84 3.31 -13.65
C VAL A 131 21.23 4.25 -12.62
N ASP A 132 20.04 3.95 -12.18
CA ASP A 132 19.31 4.71 -11.18
C ASP A 132 19.00 3.80 -9.97
N ALA A 133 19.36 4.24 -8.76
CA ALA A 133 19.15 3.49 -7.54
C ALA A 133 17.77 3.81 -6.96
N LYS A 134 16.93 2.79 -6.72
CA LYS A 134 15.56 2.98 -6.24
C LYS A 134 15.24 2.05 -5.09
N LEU A 135 14.55 2.58 -4.07
CA LEU A 135 14.04 1.79 -2.94
C LEU A 135 12.92 0.80 -3.33
N ALA A 136 12.34 0.92 -4.53
CA ALA A 136 11.40 -0.06 -5.06
C ALA A 136 12.03 -1.47 -5.04
N ARG A 137 11.23 -2.51 -4.70
CA ARG A 137 11.76 -3.85 -4.45
C ARG A 137 11.44 -4.86 -5.53
N SER A 138 10.29 -4.73 -6.18
CA SER A 138 9.79 -5.79 -7.06
C SER A 138 9.74 -5.42 -8.53
N GLU A 139 9.56 -4.15 -8.86
CA GLU A 139 9.34 -3.74 -10.25
C GLU A 139 9.75 -2.28 -10.49
N ALA A 140 10.23 -2.03 -11.70
CA ALA A 140 10.41 -0.68 -12.23
C ALA A 140 9.04 0.02 -12.37
N LYS A 141 8.87 1.15 -11.69
CA LYS A 141 7.71 2.00 -11.96
C LYS A 141 7.91 2.76 -13.29
N PRO A 142 6.85 3.02 -14.07
CA PRO A 142 6.96 3.75 -15.34
C PRO A 142 7.76 5.05 -15.24
N GLY A 143 7.61 5.81 -14.17
CA GLY A 143 8.37 7.03 -13.92
C GLY A 143 9.88 6.84 -13.77
N HIS A 144 10.34 5.72 -13.18
CA HIS A 144 11.76 5.40 -13.07
C HIS A 144 12.35 5.12 -14.46
N VAL A 145 11.61 4.39 -15.31
CA VAL A 145 12.02 4.10 -16.67
C VAL A 145 12.13 5.37 -17.50
N LEU A 146 11.19 6.29 -17.37
CA LEU A 146 11.22 7.58 -18.10
C LEU A 146 12.36 8.49 -17.63
N GLN A 147 12.72 8.44 -16.34
CA GLN A 147 13.92 9.10 -15.82
C GLN A 147 15.20 8.59 -16.50
N LEU A 148 15.32 7.27 -16.64
CA LEU A 148 16.43 6.64 -17.35
C LEU A 148 16.45 7.01 -18.84
N CYS A 149 15.28 7.10 -19.51
CA CYS A 149 15.18 7.57 -20.89
C CYS A 149 15.76 8.97 -21.07
N PHE A 150 15.49 9.88 -20.13
CA PHE A 150 16.11 11.22 -20.15
C PHE A 150 17.64 11.14 -20.06
N TYR A 151 18.17 10.33 -19.16
CA TYR A 151 19.63 10.16 -19.03
C TYR A 151 20.23 9.51 -20.27
N ALA A 152 19.57 8.51 -20.86
CA ALA A 152 20.02 7.87 -22.09
C ALA A 152 20.08 8.86 -23.26
N GLU A 153 19.06 9.71 -23.43
CA GLU A 153 19.02 10.77 -24.44
C GLU A 153 20.12 11.83 -24.21
N ALA A 154 20.37 12.21 -22.98
CA ALA A 154 21.42 13.16 -22.62
C ALA A 154 22.84 12.56 -22.86
N ILE A 155 23.02 11.27 -22.58
CA ILE A 155 24.27 10.54 -22.90
C ILE A 155 24.47 10.47 -24.41
N GLU A 156 23.42 10.14 -25.19
CA GLU A 156 23.49 10.16 -26.67
C GLU A 156 23.93 11.51 -27.20
N ALA A 157 23.40 12.60 -26.65
CA ALA A 157 23.76 13.96 -27.06
C ALA A 157 25.24 14.31 -26.78
N LEU A 158 25.81 13.78 -25.68
CA LEU A 158 27.21 14.03 -25.31
C LEU A 158 28.21 13.11 -26.03
N THR A 159 27.85 11.84 -26.21
CA THR A 159 28.78 10.80 -26.74
C THR A 159 28.55 10.46 -28.21
N GLY A 160 27.40 10.87 -28.77
CA GLY A 160 26.99 10.51 -30.13
C GLY A 160 26.46 9.08 -30.25
N THR A 161 26.32 8.34 -29.14
CA THR A 161 25.86 6.94 -29.11
C THR A 161 24.75 6.76 -28.08
N LEU A 162 23.59 6.30 -28.55
CA LEU A 162 22.51 5.94 -27.64
C LEU A 162 22.91 4.67 -26.86
N PRO A 163 22.79 4.66 -25.51
CA PRO A 163 23.00 3.46 -24.71
C PRO A 163 22.13 2.30 -25.17
N ALA A 164 22.69 1.10 -25.26
CA ALA A 164 21.91 -0.09 -25.61
C ALA A 164 20.94 -0.48 -24.50
N GLN A 165 21.36 -0.27 -23.27
CA GLN A 165 20.64 -0.65 -22.05
C GLN A 165 20.61 0.50 -21.05
N MET A 166 19.67 0.43 -20.14
CA MET A 166 19.49 1.28 -18.96
C MET A 166 19.16 0.38 -17.79
N HIS A 167 19.49 0.79 -16.57
CA HIS A 167 19.39 -0.10 -15.44
C HIS A 167 18.74 0.57 -14.23
N LEU A 168 18.01 -0.24 -13.45
CA LEU A 168 17.53 0.11 -12.11
C LEU A 168 18.20 -0.83 -11.10
N TRP A 169 18.81 -0.26 -10.09
CA TRP A 169 19.30 -1.02 -8.94
C TRP A 169 18.29 -0.90 -7.83
N LEU A 170 17.48 -1.96 -7.66
CA LEU A 170 16.38 -1.99 -6.73
C LEU A 170 16.86 -2.19 -5.28
N GLY A 171 16.05 -1.74 -4.33
CA GLY A 171 16.30 -1.94 -2.90
C GLY A 171 16.42 -3.40 -2.49
N SER A 172 15.79 -4.33 -3.22
CA SER A 172 15.97 -5.78 -3.08
C SER A 172 17.39 -6.28 -3.39
N GLY A 173 18.23 -5.44 -4.01
CA GLY A 173 19.52 -5.84 -4.56
C GLY A 173 19.43 -6.35 -6.00
N GLU A 174 18.23 -6.48 -6.57
CA GLU A 174 18.04 -6.85 -7.96
C GLU A 174 18.51 -5.72 -8.89
N PHE A 175 19.18 -6.12 -9.97
CA PHE A 175 19.66 -5.21 -11.01
C PHE A 175 18.83 -5.43 -12.26
N GLU A 176 17.77 -4.62 -12.42
CA GLU A 176 16.85 -4.72 -13.55
C GLU A 176 17.45 -4.02 -14.78
N THR A 177 17.52 -4.73 -15.90
CA THR A 177 18.07 -4.22 -17.16
C THR A 177 16.97 -4.02 -18.19
N ILE A 178 16.89 -2.82 -18.74
CA ILE A 178 15.88 -2.39 -19.70
C ILE A 178 16.57 -2.06 -21.03
N ARG A 179 16.08 -2.63 -22.13
CA ARG A 179 16.57 -2.27 -23.47
C ARG A 179 16.05 -0.89 -23.84
N THR A 180 16.96 0.03 -24.11
CA THR A 180 16.65 1.44 -24.39
C THR A 180 15.68 1.59 -25.57
N ASN A 181 15.88 0.82 -26.64
CA ASN A 181 15.04 0.90 -27.84
C ASN A 181 13.58 0.46 -27.62
N ASP A 182 13.27 -0.29 -26.57
CA ASP A 182 11.91 -0.74 -26.29
C ASP A 182 11.05 0.40 -25.71
N VAL A 183 11.66 1.39 -25.07
CA VAL A 183 10.96 2.47 -24.34
C VAL A 183 11.18 3.88 -24.91
N MET A 184 12.30 4.13 -25.60
CA MET A 184 12.61 5.45 -26.19
C MET A 184 11.55 5.99 -27.17
N PRO A 185 10.83 5.17 -27.98
CA PRO A 185 9.76 5.70 -28.81
C PRO A 185 8.64 6.36 -28.02
N TYR A 186 8.27 5.76 -26.84
CA TYR A 186 7.28 6.34 -25.95
C TYR A 186 7.79 7.62 -25.27
N TRP A 187 9.02 7.64 -24.81
CA TRP A 187 9.67 8.84 -24.28
C TRP A 187 9.66 10.00 -25.30
N ARG A 188 10.07 9.75 -26.55
CA ARG A 188 10.06 10.75 -27.62
C ARG A 188 8.66 11.25 -27.94
N HIS A 189 7.65 10.36 -27.88
CA HIS A 189 6.25 10.75 -28.03
C HIS A 189 5.80 11.71 -26.93
N LEU A 190 6.07 11.37 -25.67
CA LEU A 190 5.77 12.26 -24.53
C LEU A 190 6.46 13.61 -24.67
N ARG A 191 7.72 13.62 -25.05
CA ARG A 191 8.47 14.87 -25.24
C ARG A 191 7.95 15.72 -26.38
N SER A 192 7.50 15.13 -27.48
CA SER A 192 6.90 15.88 -28.60
C SER A 192 5.58 16.56 -28.21
N GLY A 193 4.85 16.01 -27.24
CA GLY A 193 3.68 16.61 -26.60
C GLY A 193 4.00 17.62 -25.50
N SER A 194 5.27 17.81 -25.14
CA SER A 194 5.71 18.59 -23.97
C SER A 194 5.42 20.09 -24.00
N ASN A 195 4.92 20.64 -25.12
CA ASN A 195 4.33 21.98 -25.13
C ASN A 195 3.12 22.07 -24.18
N SER A 196 2.44 20.95 -23.88
CA SER A 196 1.37 20.89 -22.85
C SER A 196 1.95 20.84 -21.42
N LEU A 197 3.12 20.20 -21.21
CA LEU A 197 3.83 20.20 -19.92
C LEU A 197 4.29 21.59 -19.47
N MET A 198 4.49 22.48 -20.42
CA MET A 198 4.95 23.86 -20.22
C MET A 198 3.80 24.85 -20.30
N SER A 199 2.57 24.38 -20.59
CA SER A 199 1.40 25.26 -20.75
C SER A 199 0.93 25.70 -19.36
N GLU A 200 0.57 26.98 -19.23
CA GLU A 200 -0.11 27.54 -18.06
C GLU A 200 -1.62 27.20 -18.07
N ALA A 201 -2.00 26.07 -18.69
CA ALA A 201 -3.39 25.64 -18.74
C ALA A 201 -3.90 25.37 -17.34
N GLU A 202 -5.06 25.89 -17.00
CA GLU A 202 -5.76 25.51 -15.78
C GLU A 202 -6.15 24.03 -15.87
N THR A 203 -5.72 23.26 -14.89
CA THR A 203 -6.07 21.84 -14.73
C THR A 203 -7.03 21.67 -13.57
N THR A 204 -7.85 20.63 -13.60
CA THR A 204 -8.78 20.31 -12.51
C THR A 204 -8.18 19.19 -11.67
N PRO A 205 -8.16 19.29 -10.33
CA PRO A 205 -7.68 18.21 -9.48
C PRO A 205 -8.65 17.04 -9.51
N ILE A 206 -8.15 15.85 -9.88
CA ILE A 206 -8.88 14.59 -9.83
C ILE A 206 -8.14 13.66 -8.86
N PRO A 207 -8.84 12.97 -7.93
CA PRO A 207 -8.22 12.03 -7.02
C PRO A 207 -7.49 10.90 -7.78
N CYS A 208 -6.27 10.61 -7.35
CA CYS A 208 -5.45 9.53 -7.91
C CYS A 208 -4.50 8.99 -6.84
N ASP A 209 -3.86 7.84 -7.09
CA ASP A 209 -2.93 7.20 -6.15
C ASP A 209 -1.78 8.11 -5.72
N HIS A 210 -1.41 9.08 -6.57
CA HIS A 210 -0.37 10.06 -6.23
C HIS A 210 -0.77 10.98 -5.06
N CYS A 211 -2.06 11.16 -4.80
CA CYS A 211 -2.54 12.04 -3.71
C CYS A 211 -2.03 11.58 -2.33
N GLU A 212 -1.83 10.28 -2.13
CA GLU A 212 -1.32 9.73 -0.86
C GLU A 212 0.06 10.25 -0.46
N ILE A 213 0.89 10.66 -1.45
CA ILE A 213 2.25 11.15 -1.24
C ILE A 213 2.46 12.57 -1.76
N CYS A 214 1.38 13.25 -2.18
CA CYS A 214 1.46 14.56 -2.81
C CYS A 214 1.53 15.68 -1.77
N ASP A 215 2.51 16.56 -1.92
CA ASP A 215 2.65 17.76 -1.06
C ASP A 215 1.45 18.71 -1.13
N PHE A 216 0.66 18.64 -2.20
CA PHE A 216 -0.49 19.49 -2.46
C PHE A 216 -1.85 18.82 -2.14
N ALA A 217 -1.86 17.64 -1.55
CA ALA A 217 -3.10 16.89 -1.29
C ALA A 217 -4.13 17.76 -0.54
N SER A 218 -3.72 18.45 0.52
CA SER A 218 -4.60 19.32 1.30
C SER A 218 -5.21 20.47 0.48
N VAL A 219 -4.45 21.04 -0.47
CA VAL A 219 -4.96 22.11 -1.36
C VAL A 219 -6.07 21.58 -2.26
N CYS A 220 -5.89 20.38 -2.79
CA CYS A 220 -6.91 19.72 -3.61
C CYS A 220 -8.13 19.32 -2.77
N GLU A 221 -7.92 18.77 -1.58
CA GLU A 221 -9.00 18.42 -0.66
C GLU A 221 -9.84 19.62 -0.24
N ASP A 222 -9.22 20.75 0.11
CA ASP A 222 -9.93 21.98 0.44
C ASP A 222 -10.77 22.47 -0.73
N ARG A 223 -10.25 22.39 -1.95
CA ARG A 223 -10.98 22.74 -3.16
C ARG A 223 -12.15 21.79 -3.40
N TRP A 224 -11.95 20.47 -3.32
CA TRP A 224 -13.01 19.47 -3.49
C TRP A 224 -14.14 19.67 -2.48
N ARG A 225 -13.81 19.98 -1.23
CA ARG A 225 -14.83 20.29 -0.19
C ARG A 225 -15.57 21.59 -0.49
N ALA A 226 -14.87 22.62 -0.96
CA ALA A 226 -15.50 23.89 -1.33
C ALA A 226 -16.42 23.76 -2.54
N GLU A 227 -16.09 22.89 -3.49
CA GLU A 227 -16.87 22.60 -4.70
C GLU A 227 -17.93 21.52 -4.49
N ASP A 228 -18.02 20.91 -3.31
CA ASP A 228 -18.89 19.76 -3.01
C ASP A 228 -18.70 18.61 -4.00
N ALA A 229 -17.47 18.33 -4.38
CA ALA A 229 -17.13 17.46 -5.50
C ALA A 229 -17.65 16.03 -5.32
N VAL A 230 -18.22 15.45 -6.39
CA VAL A 230 -18.88 14.13 -6.37
C VAL A 230 -17.97 12.98 -5.93
N HIS A 231 -16.65 13.08 -6.16
CA HIS A 231 -15.70 12.06 -5.75
C HIS A 231 -15.43 12.02 -4.23
N LEU A 232 -15.97 12.95 -3.44
CA LEU A 232 -16.03 12.87 -1.98
C LEU A 232 -17.06 11.82 -1.50
N VAL A 233 -17.91 11.32 -2.40
CA VAL A 233 -18.83 10.25 -2.06
C VAL A 233 -18.07 8.93 -1.96
N ALA A 234 -18.10 8.31 -0.77
CA ALA A 234 -17.44 7.03 -0.53
C ALA A 234 -17.89 5.97 -1.54
N GLY A 235 -16.92 5.31 -2.17
CA GLY A 235 -17.17 4.29 -3.18
C GLY A 235 -17.30 4.80 -4.63
N VAL A 236 -17.32 6.12 -4.88
CA VAL A 236 -17.16 6.67 -6.24
C VAL A 236 -15.70 6.44 -6.68
N ARG A 237 -15.52 5.83 -7.84
CA ARG A 237 -14.20 5.53 -8.42
C ARG A 237 -13.88 6.52 -9.55
N THR A 238 -12.61 6.67 -9.87
CA THR A 238 -12.16 7.54 -10.98
C THR A 238 -12.86 7.22 -12.31
N VAL A 239 -13.17 5.93 -12.57
CA VAL A 239 -13.89 5.50 -13.78
C VAL A 239 -15.35 5.95 -13.83
N ASP A 240 -15.95 6.27 -12.69
CA ASP A 240 -17.33 6.74 -12.59
C ASP A 240 -17.46 8.25 -12.88
N LEU A 241 -16.35 9.02 -12.77
CA LEU A 241 -16.37 10.48 -12.85
C LEU A 241 -16.78 10.99 -14.22
N ALA A 242 -16.20 10.47 -15.30
CA ALA A 242 -16.52 10.93 -16.64
C ALA A 242 -18.00 10.70 -17.04
N PRO A 243 -18.61 9.52 -16.78
CA PRO A 243 -20.05 9.33 -16.96
C PRO A 243 -20.91 10.29 -16.11
N LEU A 244 -20.54 10.51 -14.83
CA LEU A 244 -21.28 11.41 -13.94
C LEU A 244 -21.21 12.87 -14.44
N GLU A 245 -20.02 13.35 -14.83
CA GLU A 245 -19.80 14.68 -15.41
C GLU A 245 -20.61 14.87 -16.69
N ALA A 246 -20.61 13.88 -17.59
CA ALA A 246 -21.40 13.92 -18.83
C ALA A 246 -22.91 14.04 -18.58
N ALA A 247 -23.41 13.57 -17.43
CA ALA A 247 -24.78 13.73 -16.99
C ALA A 247 -25.03 14.99 -16.15
N GLY A 248 -24.00 15.83 -15.91
CA GLY A 248 -24.11 17.03 -15.07
C GLY A 248 -24.16 16.74 -13.56
N ILE A 249 -23.70 15.55 -13.13
CA ILE A 249 -23.67 15.11 -11.73
C ILE A 249 -22.24 15.32 -11.21
N GLU A 250 -21.92 16.53 -10.82
CA GLU A 250 -20.55 16.92 -10.42
C GLU A 250 -20.40 17.09 -8.90
N THR A 251 -21.50 17.11 -8.14
CA THR A 251 -21.51 17.38 -6.71
C THR A 251 -22.14 16.24 -5.91
N VAL A 252 -21.79 16.15 -4.61
CA VAL A 252 -22.46 15.24 -3.67
C VAL A 252 -23.96 15.48 -3.63
N GLU A 253 -24.37 16.77 -3.63
CA GLU A 253 -25.78 17.16 -3.63
C GLU A 253 -26.51 16.66 -4.89
N ALA A 254 -25.92 16.84 -6.08
CA ALA A 254 -26.51 16.40 -7.33
C ALA A 254 -26.63 14.87 -7.41
N LEU A 255 -25.63 14.13 -6.92
CA LEU A 255 -25.69 12.67 -6.85
C LEU A 255 -26.75 12.17 -5.86
N ALA A 256 -26.91 12.86 -4.72
CA ALA A 256 -27.92 12.53 -3.72
C ALA A 256 -29.38 12.75 -4.23
N GLU A 257 -29.59 13.51 -5.30
CA GLU A 257 -30.89 13.74 -5.92
C GLU A 257 -31.24 12.71 -7.01
N VAL A 258 -30.32 11.82 -7.37
CA VAL A 258 -30.57 10.76 -8.36
C VAL A 258 -31.63 9.79 -7.84
N SER A 259 -32.71 9.67 -8.61
CA SER A 259 -33.85 8.84 -8.21
C SER A 259 -33.66 7.36 -8.55
N PRO A 260 -34.28 6.44 -7.79
CA PRO A 260 -34.31 5.02 -8.15
C PRO A 260 -34.89 4.83 -9.58
N GLY A 261 -34.22 3.99 -10.37
CA GLY A 261 -34.59 3.73 -11.76
C GLY A 261 -34.01 4.71 -12.79
N SER A 262 -33.17 5.66 -12.35
CA SER A 262 -32.36 6.46 -13.27
C SER A 262 -31.33 5.56 -13.97
N GLU A 263 -31.14 5.81 -15.28
CA GLU A 263 -30.11 5.13 -16.09
C GLU A 263 -29.03 6.13 -16.50
N LEU A 264 -27.78 5.72 -16.40
CA LEU A 264 -26.63 6.53 -16.81
C LEU A 264 -25.73 5.70 -17.74
N GLU A 265 -25.47 6.21 -18.93
CA GLU A 265 -24.60 5.52 -19.89
C GLU A 265 -23.20 5.30 -19.28
N GLY A 266 -22.75 4.05 -19.31
CA GLY A 266 -21.44 3.67 -18.76
C GLY A 266 -21.41 3.37 -17.26
N VAL A 267 -22.55 3.45 -16.55
CA VAL A 267 -22.67 3.10 -15.13
C VAL A 267 -23.77 2.06 -14.94
N ASP A 268 -23.46 1.00 -14.22
CA ASP A 268 -24.45 0.00 -13.84
C ASP A 268 -25.55 0.64 -12.95
N PRO A 269 -26.85 0.37 -13.20
CA PRO A 269 -27.95 0.99 -12.46
C PRO A 269 -27.92 0.73 -10.95
N ASP A 270 -27.57 -0.48 -10.50
CA ASP A 270 -27.49 -0.81 -9.07
C ASP A 270 -26.31 -0.09 -8.42
N ARG A 271 -25.21 0.05 -9.15
CA ARG A 271 -24.06 0.84 -8.73
C ARG A 271 -24.41 2.33 -8.60
N LEU A 272 -25.13 2.89 -9.58
CA LEU A 272 -25.59 4.28 -9.54
C LEU A 272 -26.49 4.52 -8.33
N LEU A 273 -27.42 3.61 -8.07
CA LEU A 273 -28.32 3.69 -6.91
C LEU A 273 -27.54 3.62 -5.59
N ARG A 274 -26.54 2.74 -5.51
CA ARG A 274 -25.67 2.67 -4.31
C ARG A 274 -24.88 3.96 -4.09
N MET A 275 -24.33 4.56 -5.14
CA MET A 275 -23.62 5.84 -5.04
C MET A 275 -24.56 6.98 -4.62
N ALA A 276 -25.76 7.05 -5.19
CA ALA A 276 -26.78 8.03 -4.81
C ALA A 276 -27.23 7.89 -3.36
N SER A 277 -27.49 6.65 -2.91
CA SER A 277 -27.81 6.34 -1.51
C SER A 277 -26.66 6.72 -0.54
N GLN A 278 -25.42 6.51 -0.93
CA GLN A 278 -24.24 6.91 -0.16
C GLN A 278 -24.14 8.45 -0.08
N ALA A 279 -24.36 9.15 -1.18
CA ALA A 279 -24.39 10.61 -1.23
C ALA A 279 -25.49 11.20 -0.34
N GLU A 280 -26.70 10.59 -0.36
CA GLU A 280 -27.81 10.98 0.52
C GLU A 280 -27.42 10.89 2.01
N LEU A 281 -26.77 9.80 2.43
CA LEU A 281 -26.31 9.62 3.82
C LEU A 281 -25.23 10.63 4.19
N GLN A 282 -24.27 10.91 3.31
CA GLN A 282 -23.23 11.89 3.57
C GLN A 282 -23.80 13.32 3.65
N ARG A 283 -24.77 13.66 2.78
CA ARG A 283 -25.52 14.92 2.87
C ARG A 283 -26.27 15.03 4.20
N ALA A 284 -26.95 13.97 4.63
CA ALA A 284 -27.66 13.94 5.91
C ALA A 284 -26.69 14.10 7.09
N ALA A 285 -25.49 13.49 7.05
CA ALA A 285 -24.47 13.65 8.08
C ALA A 285 -23.99 15.11 8.20
N ARG A 286 -23.83 15.83 7.08
CA ARG A 286 -23.38 17.24 7.04
C ARG A 286 -24.43 18.20 7.60
N THR A 287 -25.73 17.87 7.47
CA THR A 287 -26.84 18.73 7.90
C THR A 287 -27.37 18.36 9.29
N GLY A 288 -26.94 17.23 9.85
CA GLY A 288 -27.30 16.75 11.17
C GLY A 288 -26.66 17.54 12.33
N PRO A 289 -27.07 17.30 13.58
CA PRO A 289 -26.40 17.86 14.74
C PRO A 289 -24.92 17.40 14.78
N GLY A 290 -23.98 18.35 14.92
CA GLY A 290 -22.55 18.11 14.75
C GLY A 290 -21.87 17.10 15.71
N GLU A 291 -22.58 16.64 16.76
CA GLU A 291 -22.10 15.61 17.70
C GLU A 291 -22.84 14.25 17.53
N ALA A 292 -23.79 14.17 16.59
CA ALA A 292 -24.50 12.92 16.35
C ALA A 292 -23.60 11.96 15.54
N PRO A 293 -23.69 10.63 15.82
CA PRO A 293 -23.02 9.65 14.98
C PRO A 293 -23.56 9.73 13.53
N PRO A 294 -22.71 9.44 12.53
CA PRO A 294 -23.13 9.49 11.13
C PRO A 294 -24.33 8.57 10.90
N PRO A 295 -25.31 8.99 10.09
CA PRO A 295 -26.45 8.15 9.73
C PRO A 295 -25.95 6.95 8.92
N PHE A 296 -26.66 5.83 9.05
CA PHE A 296 -26.35 4.61 8.30
C PHE A 296 -27.63 3.92 7.82
N ARG A 297 -27.48 3.04 6.85
CA ARG A 297 -28.53 2.20 6.29
C ARG A 297 -28.00 0.77 6.17
N LEU A 298 -28.76 -0.21 6.68
CA LEU A 298 -28.45 -1.62 6.47
C LEU A 298 -28.73 -2.01 5.02
N ILE A 299 -27.88 -2.87 4.47
CA ILE A 299 -28.05 -3.49 3.17
C ILE A 299 -28.60 -4.88 3.41
N GLU A 300 -29.78 -5.16 2.87
CA GLU A 300 -30.33 -6.50 2.92
C GLU A 300 -29.53 -7.41 1.96
N PRO A 301 -29.13 -8.62 2.42
CA PRO A 301 -28.47 -9.56 1.55
C PRO A 301 -29.41 -9.95 0.38
N PRO A 302 -28.86 -10.21 -0.82
CA PRO A 302 -29.67 -10.64 -1.94
C PRO A 302 -30.39 -11.95 -1.63
N ASP A 303 -31.68 -12.03 -2.00
CA ASP A 303 -32.49 -13.23 -1.81
C ASP A 303 -31.82 -14.49 -2.40
N GLY A 304 -31.66 -15.52 -1.59
CA GLY A 304 -31.22 -16.84 -2.02
C GLY A 304 -29.71 -17.14 -1.89
N LEU A 305 -28.93 -16.27 -1.24
CA LEU A 305 -27.52 -16.49 -0.92
C LEU A 305 -27.25 -16.36 0.59
N PRO A 306 -27.76 -17.27 1.44
CA PRO A 306 -27.54 -17.19 2.88
C PRO A 306 -26.05 -17.39 3.23
N GLY A 307 -25.54 -16.61 4.17
CA GLY A 307 -24.27 -16.84 4.84
C GLY A 307 -23.02 -16.25 4.16
N SER A 308 -23.14 -15.45 3.08
CA SER A 308 -21.95 -15.07 2.30
C SER A 308 -21.55 -13.60 2.35
N LEU A 309 -22.43 -12.68 2.73
CA LEU A 309 -22.18 -11.23 2.63
C LEU A 309 -22.68 -10.45 3.86
N GLY A 310 -22.01 -9.34 4.14
CA GLY A 310 -22.44 -8.38 5.15
C GLY A 310 -22.52 -8.98 6.56
N TYR A 311 -23.65 -8.79 7.23
CA TYR A 311 -23.87 -9.28 8.59
C TYR A 311 -23.84 -10.79 8.74
N GLU A 312 -24.11 -11.55 7.68
CA GLU A 312 -24.02 -13.02 7.70
C GLU A 312 -22.59 -13.54 7.70
N GLN A 313 -21.59 -12.66 7.47
CA GLN A 313 -20.17 -12.98 7.69
C GLN A 313 -19.73 -12.77 9.14
N LEU A 314 -20.56 -12.15 9.97
CA LEU A 314 -20.26 -11.91 11.37
C LEU A 314 -20.60 -13.17 12.19
N PRO A 315 -19.63 -13.81 12.85
CA PRO A 315 -19.89 -14.93 13.75
C PRO A 315 -20.46 -14.47 15.08
N GLU A 316 -21.12 -15.40 15.80
CA GLU A 316 -21.54 -15.14 17.16
C GLU A 316 -20.34 -14.81 18.06
N PRO A 317 -20.38 -13.74 18.86
CA PRO A 317 -19.29 -13.36 19.75
C PRO A 317 -18.96 -14.45 20.77
N ASP A 318 -17.66 -14.72 20.98
CA ASP A 318 -17.16 -15.66 21.99
C ASP A 318 -16.19 -14.95 22.95
N ASP A 319 -16.14 -15.37 24.21
CA ASP A 319 -15.19 -14.85 25.19
C ASP A 319 -13.72 -15.15 24.81
N GLY A 320 -13.49 -16.04 23.87
CA GLY A 320 -12.19 -16.34 23.28
C GLY A 320 -11.74 -15.39 22.19
N ASP A 321 -12.59 -14.51 21.72
CA ASP A 321 -12.29 -13.60 20.59
C ASP A 321 -11.01 -12.79 20.80
N VAL A 322 -10.31 -12.55 19.69
CA VAL A 322 -9.05 -11.78 19.62
C VAL A 322 -9.21 -10.66 18.59
N PHE A 323 -8.74 -9.46 18.91
CA PHE A 323 -8.68 -8.32 18.01
C PHE A 323 -7.21 -8.03 17.71
N LEU A 324 -6.84 -8.02 16.44
CA LEU A 324 -5.45 -8.06 15.98
C LEU A 324 -5.14 -6.83 15.12
N ASP A 325 -3.96 -6.25 15.33
CA ASP A 325 -3.42 -5.16 14.52
C ASP A 325 -1.90 -5.14 14.57
N PHE A 326 -1.24 -4.77 13.46
CA PHE A 326 0.21 -4.81 13.30
C PHE A 326 0.77 -3.47 12.85
N GLU A 327 1.98 -3.16 13.36
CA GLU A 327 2.75 -2.02 12.90
C GLU A 327 4.01 -2.48 12.17
N GLY A 328 4.26 -1.88 11.00
CA GLY A 328 5.38 -2.26 10.17
C GLY A 328 6.11 -1.08 9.54
N HIS A 329 7.41 -1.23 9.39
CA HIS A 329 8.27 -0.29 8.68
C HIS A 329 8.58 -0.83 7.27
N PRO A 330 7.94 -0.31 6.22
CA PRO A 330 8.12 -0.85 4.86
C PRO A 330 9.54 -0.68 4.32
N PHE A 331 10.31 0.28 4.79
CA PHE A 331 11.67 0.60 4.35
C PHE A 331 12.68 0.51 5.50
N TRP A 332 12.51 -0.47 6.40
CA TRP A 332 13.42 -0.70 7.52
C TRP A 332 14.88 -0.87 7.06
N ARG A 333 15.07 -1.65 5.99
CA ARG A 333 16.33 -1.70 5.22
C ARG A 333 16.00 -1.57 3.73
N PRO A 334 16.95 -1.17 2.89
CA PRO A 334 16.75 -1.17 1.44
C PRO A 334 16.24 -2.51 0.92
N SER A 335 16.78 -3.63 1.45
CA SER A 335 16.43 -5.00 1.07
C SER A 335 15.08 -5.50 1.59
N GLY A 336 14.48 -4.88 2.63
CA GLY A 336 13.25 -5.41 3.23
C GLY A 336 12.60 -4.50 4.27
N GLY A 337 11.27 -4.65 4.46
CA GLY A 337 10.55 -4.11 5.60
C GLY A 337 10.69 -4.99 6.82
N LEU A 338 10.14 -4.52 7.92
CA LEU A 338 10.04 -5.22 9.19
C LEU A 338 8.66 -4.94 9.78
N PHE A 339 7.92 -5.95 10.20
CA PHE A 339 6.82 -5.77 11.13
C PHE A 339 7.38 -5.78 12.54
N PHE A 340 7.40 -4.61 13.15
CA PHE A 340 8.09 -4.42 14.43
C PHE A 340 7.18 -4.54 15.65
N LEU A 341 5.84 -4.51 15.46
CA LEU A 341 4.86 -4.68 16.53
C LEU A 341 3.71 -5.58 16.09
N PHE A 342 3.45 -6.59 16.89
CA PHE A 342 2.29 -7.47 16.81
C PHE A 342 1.42 -7.21 18.03
N GLY A 343 0.31 -6.49 17.84
CA GLY A 343 -0.59 -6.11 18.90
C GLY A 343 -1.89 -6.90 18.86
N TRP A 344 -2.40 -7.31 20.05
CA TRP A 344 -3.73 -7.89 20.12
C TRP A 344 -4.44 -7.62 21.45
N LEU A 345 -5.75 -7.60 21.38
CA LEU A 345 -6.64 -7.47 22.53
C LEU A 345 -7.46 -8.75 22.69
N CYS A 346 -7.45 -9.32 23.88
CA CYS A 346 -8.29 -10.49 24.21
C CYS A 346 -8.72 -10.47 25.68
N ARG A 347 -9.64 -11.36 26.04
CA ARG A 347 -9.96 -11.58 27.45
C ARG A 347 -8.97 -12.57 28.07
N ASP A 348 -8.54 -12.27 29.29
CA ASP A 348 -7.74 -13.21 30.07
C ASP A 348 -8.56 -14.45 30.40
N ASP A 349 -7.93 -15.62 30.44
CA ASP A 349 -8.56 -16.86 30.87
C ASP A 349 -8.83 -16.76 32.38
N ALA A 350 -10.01 -16.30 32.77
CA ALA A 350 -10.45 -16.37 34.16
C ALA A 350 -10.79 -17.82 34.52
N GLY A 351 -10.17 -18.36 35.53
CA GLY A 351 -10.24 -19.79 35.92
C GLY A 351 -11.63 -20.33 36.29
N ASP A 352 -12.69 -19.53 36.34
CA ASP A 352 -14.00 -19.92 36.84
C ASP A 352 -15.20 -19.46 35.99
N GLY A 353 -15.06 -19.34 34.66
CA GLY A 353 -16.24 -19.24 33.77
C GLY A 353 -16.89 -17.85 33.65
N ALA A 354 -16.44 -16.84 34.36
CA ALA A 354 -16.81 -15.45 34.10
C ALA A 354 -15.67 -14.83 33.27
N GLY A 355 -15.98 -14.29 32.08
CA GLY A 355 -14.97 -13.70 31.20
C GLY A 355 -14.07 -12.69 31.94
N GLY A 356 -12.75 -12.85 31.81
CA GLY A 356 -11.76 -11.96 32.40
C GLY A 356 -11.83 -10.54 31.84
N ALA A 357 -10.99 -9.64 32.35
CA ALA A 357 -10.84 -8.29 31.78
C ALA A 357 -10.23 -8.37 30.38
N TRP A 358 -10.55 -7.39 29.55
CA TRP A 358 -9.89 -7.20 28.26
C TRP A 358 -8.46 -6.70 28.49
N THR A 359 -7.47 -7.45 28.00
CA THR A 359 -6.06 -7.16 28.16
C THR A 359 -5.42 -6.98 26.79
N TYR A 360 -4.69 -5.88 26.64
CA TYR A 360 -3.87 -5.62 25.46
C TYR A 360 -2.50 -6.27 25.62
N HIS A 361 -2.04 -6.93 24.57
CA HIS A 361 -0.72 -7.55 24.47
C HIS A 361 0.04 -6.93 23.31
N ALA A 362 1.32 -6.69 23.50
CA ALA A 362 2.24 -6.18 22.50
C ALA A 362 3.49 -7.07 22.44
N ARG A 363 3.87 -7.48 21.24
CA ARG A 363 5.11 -8.21 20.98
C ARG A 363 5.94 -7.44 19.98
N TRP A 364 7.18 -7.20 20.33
CA TRP A 364 8.11 -6.42 19.53
C TRP A 364 9.09 -7.32 18.80
N ALA A 365 9.48 -6.89 17.58
CA ALA A 365 10.56 -7.48 16.80
C ALA A 365 11.43 -6.34 16.25
N HIS A 366 12.72 -6.39 16.50
CA HIS A 366 13.67 -5.36 16.08
C HIS A 366 14.59 -5.83 14.95
N ASP A 367 14.46 -7.09 14.55
CA ASP A 367 15.10 -7.67 13.38
C ASP A 367 14.24 -8.80 12.77
N LEU A 368 14.70 -9.39 11.66
CA LEU A 368 13.96 -10.41 10.94
C LEU A 368 13.90 -11.76 11.68
N ASP A 369 14.87 -12.06 12.52
CA ASP A 369 14.89 -13.29 13.32
C ASP A 369 13.83 -13.20 14.43
N GLU A 370 13.78 -12.05 15.13
CA GLU A 370 12.72 -11.75 16.10
C GLU A 370 11.35 -11.67 15.44
N GLU A 371 11.23 -11.08 14.23
CA GLU A 371 9.96 -11.07 13.48
C GLU A 371 9.45 -12.50 13.25
N GLY A 372 10.31 -13.40 12.79
CA GLY A 372 9.97 -14.81 12.59
C GLY A 372 9.55 -15.51 13.89
N GLU A 373 10.24 -15.25 15.00
CA GLU A 373 9.90 -15.79 16.32
C GLU A 373 8.53 -15.30 16.78
N GLN A 374 8.27 -13.98 16.72
CA GLN A 374 6.98 -13.41 17.14
C GLN A 374 5.82 -13.88 16.29
N VAL A 375 6.01 -14.02 14.97
CA VAL A 375 4.98 -14.59 14.06
C VAL A 375 4.67 -16.03 14.43
N GLY A 376 5.68 -16.88 14.65
CA GLY A 376 5.50 -18.27 15.05
C GLY A 376 4.74 -18.40 16.37
N GLU A 377 5.17 -17.67 17.40
CA GLU A 377 4.52 -17.65 18.73
C GLU A 377 3.08 -17.15 18.67
N LEU A 378 2.80 -16.13 17.87
CA LEU A 378 1.44 -15.59 17.69
C LEU A 378 0.52 -16.63 17.02
N ILE A 379 0.97 -17.28 15.95
CA ILE A 379 0.20 -18.31 15.26
C ILE A 379 -0.08 -19.49 16.20
N GLU A 380 0.91 -19.96 16.94
CA GLU A 380 0.75 -21.02 17.95
C GLU A 380 -0.24 -20.62 19.05
N TYR A 381 -0.15 -19.39 19.54
CA TYR A 381 -1.09 -18.84 20.51
C TYR A 381 -2.53 -18.84 20.00
N LEU A 382 -2.76 -18.35 18.77
CA LEU A 382 -4.09 -18.31 18.17
C LEU A 382 -4.66 -19.71 17.95
N ALA A 383 -3.85 -20.65 17.45
CA ALA A 383 -4.26 -22.04 17.23
C ALA A 383 -4.59 -22.75 18.57
N GLU A 384 -3.76 -22.56 19.61
CA GLU A 384 -4.03 -23.14 20.92
C GLU A 384 -5.28 -22.52 21.57
N ARG A 385 -5.49 -21.23 21.41
CA ARG A 385 -6.68 -20.54 21.90
C ARG A 385 -7.95 -21.04 21.20
N ARG A 386 -7.89 -21.23 19.86
CA ARG A 386 -9.00 -21.79 19.05
C ARG A 386 -9.34 -23.21 19.49
N ARG A 387 -8.34 -24.06 19.77
CA ARG A 387 -8.57 -25.43 20.29
C ARG A 387 -9.27 -25.44 21.66
N ARG A 388 -8.91 -24.49 22.54
CA ARG A 388 -9.54 -24.35 23.87
C ARG A 388 -10.92 -23.72 23.80
N ARG A 389 -11.15 -22.83 22.84
CA ARG A 389 -12.40 -22.10 22.61
C ARG A 389 -12.78 -22.16 21.13
N PRO A 390 -13.47 -23.22 20.71
CA PRO A 390 -13.79 -23.45 19.29
C PRO A 390 -14.65 -22.35 18.65
N GLY A 391 -15.42 -21.60 19.44
CA GLY A 391 -16.20 -20.44 18.99
C GLY A 391 -15.41 -19.15 18.81
N MET A 392 -14.10 -19.11 19.21
CA MET A 392 -13.34 -17.88 19.11
C MET A 392 -13.02 -17.49 17.66
N HIS A 393 -12.96 -16.20 17.40
CA HIS A 393 -12.55 -15.62 16.12
C HIS A 393 -11.45 -14.57 16.29
N VAL A 394 -10.72 -14.33 15.22
CA VAL A 394 -9.67 -13.29 15.13
C VAL A 394 -10.21 -12.16 14.25
N TYR A 395 -10.58 -11.08 14.90
CA TYR A 395 -11.11 -9.90 14.23
C TYR A 395 -9.96 -8.96 13.87
N HIS A 396 -10.02 -8.43 12.67
CA HIS A 396 -9.12 -7.41 12.17
C HIS A 396 -9.87 -6.40 11.30
N TYR A 397 -9.23 -5.29 10.99
CA TYR A 397 -9.82 -4.26 10.18
C TYR A 397 -9.10 -4.15 8.85
N ASN A 398 -9.78 -4.51 7.73
CA ASN A 398 -9.19 -4.72 6.42
C ASN A 398 -8.40 -6.06 6.35
N HIS A 399 -7.99 -6.46 5.14
CA HIS A 399 -7.34 -7.77 4.88
C HIS A 399 -5.85 -7.82 5.27
N THR A 400 -5.29 -6.70 5.75
CA THR A 400 -3.83 -6.51 5.92
C THR A 400 -3.23 -7.50 6.92
N GLU A 401 -3.82 -7.68 8.09
CA GLU A 401 -3.26 -8.50 9.17
C GLU A 401 -3.19 -9.96 8.78
N ARG A 402 -4.29 -10.51 8.23
CA ARG A 402 -4.32 -11.89 7.73
C ARG A 402 -3.31 -12.11 6.62
N SER A 403 -3.32 -11.27 5.57
CA SER A 403 -2.40 -11.42 4.44
C SER A 403 -0.93 -11.25 4.85
N THR A 404 -0.68 -10.41 5.85
CA THR A 404 0.65 -10.22 6.45
C THR A 404 1.10 -11.48 7.17
N LEU A 405 0.26 -12.06 8.04
CA LEU A 405 0.59 -13.33 8.71
C LEU A 405 0.89 -14.45 7.71
N GLU A 406 0.05 -14.61 6.66
CA GLU A 406 0.27 -15.62 5.61
C GLU A 406 1.61 -15.40 4.89
N ARG A 407 1.98 -14.15 4.61
CA ARG A 407 3.25 -13.79 3.97
C ARG A 407 4.44 -14.04 4.88
N LEU A 408 4.38 -13.58 6.14
CA LEU A 408 5.46 -13.71 7.12
C LEU A 408 5.67 -15.17 7.52
N ALA A 409 4.60 -15.95 7.72
CA ALA A 409 4.70 -17.39 7.99
C ALA A 409 5.50 -18.11 6.89
N ARG A 410 5.20 -17.82 5.61
CA ARG A 410 5.95 -18.38 4.47
C ARG A 410 7.39 -17.86 4.40
N GLN A 411 7.60 -16.56 4.64
CA GLN A 411 8.91 -15.93 4.58
C GLN A 411 9.88 -16.53 5.61
N HIS A 412 9.40 -16.80 6.81
CA HIS A 412 10.20 -17.33 7.92
C HIS A 412 10.07 -18.86 8.08
N GLY A 413 9.17 -19.51 7.36
CA GLY A 413 8.94 -20.94 7.44
C GLY A 413 8.35 -21.39 8.79
N VAL A 414 7.50 -20.58 9.41
CA VAL A 414 6.95 -20.80 10.76
C VAL A 414 5.43 -20.87 10.75
N GLY A 415 4.86 -21.82 11.48
CA GLY A 415 3.42 -21.88 11.78
C GLY A 415 2.48 -22.09 10.59
N GLU A 416 2.98 -22.34 9.37
CA GLU A 416 2.17 -22.38 8.13
C GLU A 416 0.95 -23.30 8.22
N LEU A 417 1.13 -24.55 8.72
CA LEU A 417 0.04 -25.53 8.84
C LEU A 417 -1.04 -25.08 9.83
N LEU A 418 -0.63 -24.49 10.96
CA LEU A 418 -1.56 -23.98 11.97
C LEU A 418 -2.34 -22.77 11.45
N LEU A 419 -1.66 -21.92 10.69
CA LEU A 419 -2.30 -20.75 10.08
C LEU A 419 -3.27 -21.18 8.97
N ASP A 420 -2.91 -22.17 8.13
CA ASP A 420 -3.81 -22.75 7.14
C ASP A 420 -5.08 -23.33 7.80
N GLU A 421 -4.95 -24.02 8.93
CA GLU A 421 -6.09 -24.52 9.70
C GLU A 421 -6.97 -23.37 10.21
N LEU A 422 -6.38 -22.32 10.80
CA LEU A 422 -7.13 -21.15 11.27
C LEU A 422 -7.87 -20.44 10.12
N VAL A 423 -7.22 -20.28 8.98
CA VAL A 423 -7.83 -19.67 7.78
C VAL A 423 -8.92 -20.57 7.19
N GLY A 424 -8.64 -21.87 7.05
CA GLY A 424 -9.56 -22.85 6.47
C GLY A 424 -10.83 -23.06 7.31
N THR A 425 -10.72 -22.95 8.63
CA THR A 425 -11.87 -23.02 9.56
C THR A 425 -12.56 -21.66 9.77
N GLY A 426 -12.21 -20.64 8.97
CA GLY A 426 -12.87 -19.34 9.04
C GLY A 426 -12.62 -18.56 10.34
N ALA A 427 -11.48 -18.79 11.02
CA ALA A 427 -11.20 -18.09 12.27
C ALA A 427 -11.06 -16.56 12.09
N PHE A 428 -10.61 -16.09 10.93
CA PHE A 428 -10.42 -14.67 10.67
C PHE A 428 -11.69 -13.97 10.21
N VAL A 429 -11.91 -12.75 10.71
CA VAL A 429 -13.07 -11.89 10.39
C VAL A 429 -12.59 -10.50 10.04
N ASP A 430 -12.77 -10.11 8.78
CA ASP A 430 -12.52 -8.75 8.32
C ASP A 430 -13.77 -7.88 8.56
N LEU A 431 -13.70 -6.99 9.55
CA LEU A 431 -14.83 -6.11 9.86
C LEU A 431 -15.12 -5.08 8.77
N LEU A 432 -14.12 -4.67 8.00
CA LEU A 432 -14.34 -3.76 6.88
C LEU A 432 -15.17 -4.43 5.78
N ALA A 433 -14.94 -5.71 5.50
CA ALA A 433 -15.75 -6.48 4.56
C ALA A 433 -17.21 -6.62 5.05
N VAL A 434 -17.39 -6.98 6.33
CA VAL A 434 -18.74 -7.03 6.95
C VAL A 434 -19.49 -5.71 6.78
N ILE A 435 -18.82 -4.57 7.04
CA ILE A 435 -19.44 -3.24 6.94
C ILE A 435 -19.74 -2.89 5.48
N ARG A 436 -18.79 -3.05 4.55
CA ARG A 436 -19.00 -2.68 3.15
C ARG A 436 -20.13 -3.44 2.47
N ASP A 437 -20.31 -4.70 2.86
CA ASP A 437 -21.35 -5.56 2.30
C ASP A 437 -22.65 -5.48 3.08
N GLY A 438 -22.62 -5.06 4.37
CA GLY A 438 -23.78 -5.05 5.28
C GLY A 438 -24.41 -3.68 5.48
N MET A 439 -23.72 -2.58 5.19
CA MET A 439 -24.28 -1.25 5.42
C MET A 439 -23.64 -0.15 4.57
N GLN A 440 -24.36 0.96 4.45
CA GLN A 440 -23.84 2.24 4.03
C GLN A 440 -23.83 3.21 5.20
N VAL A 441 -22.77 3.99 5.33
CA VAL A 441 -22.58 4.96 6.43
C VAL A 441 -22.28 6.34 5.85
N GLY A 442 -22.85 7.38 6.41
CA GLY A 442 -22.72 8.76 5.96
C GLY A 442 -21.33 9.36 6.23
N VAL A 443 -20.26 8.66 5.85
CA VAL A 443 -18.86 9.08 5.96
C VAL A 443 -18.18 9.13 4.60
N GLU A 444 -17.15 9.95 4.46
CA GLU A 444 -16.38 10.09 3.21
C GLU A 444 -15.36 8.95 3.03
N SER A 445 -15.01 8.24 4.10
CA SER A 445 -14.07 7.11 4.09
C SER A 445 -14.50 6.02 5.05
N TYR A 446 -14.31 4.76 4.66
CA TYR A 446 -14.57 3.58 5.48
C TYR A 446 -13.31 3.13 6.25
N GLY A 447 -12.31 4.02 6.46
CA GLY A 447 -11.20 3.75 7.37
C GLY A 447 -11.70 3.64 8.83
N LEU A 448 -11.00 2.87 9.67
CA LEU A 448 -11.39 2.61 11.07
C LEU A 448 -11.67 3.91 11.84
N LYS A 449 -10.82 4.93 11.72
CA LYS A 449 -10.98 6.25 12.38
C LYS A 449 -12.28 6.99 12.01
N HIS A 450 -12.85 6.70 10.84
CA HIS A 450 -14.11 7.29 10.41
C HIS A 450 -15.33 6.50 10.89
N LEU A 451 -15.17 5.19 11.16
CA LEU A 451 -16.28 4.31 11.54
C LEU A 451 -16.36 4.03 13.05
N GLU A 452 -15.24 4.15 13.79
CA GLU A 452 -15.24 3.94 15.26
C GLU A 452 -16.15 4.92 16.01
N VAL A 453 -16.46 6.07 15.41
CA VAL A 453 -17.40 7.06 15.95
C VAL A 453 -18.83 6.51 16.06
N LEU A 454 -19.20 5.50 15.24
CA LEU A 454 -20.48 4.79 15.34
C LEU A 454 -20.61 4.06 16.67
N ALA A 455 -19.52 3.49 17.15
CA ALA A 455 -19.44 2.82 18.45
C ALA A 455 -19.19 3.79 19.63
N GLY A 456 -19.13 5.10 19.37
CA GLY A 456 -18.81 6.10 20.39
C GLY A 456 -17.39 5.98 20.95
N TYR A 457 -16.47 5.31 20.22
CA TYR A 457 -15.10 5.16 20.65
C TYR A 457 -14.35 6.49 20.54
N GLN A 458 -13.55 6.81 21.55
CA GLN A 458 -12.70 8.00 21.60
C GLN A 458 -11.27 7.56 21.88
N ARG A 459 -10.34 7.95 21.00
CA ARG A 459 -8.91 7.64 21.15
C ARG A 459 -8.27 8.45 22.27
N GLY A 460 -7.27 7.86 22.91
CA GLY A 460 -6.50 8.53 23.96
C GLY A 460 -5.51 9.54 23.41
N GLU A 461 -4.60 9.12 22.56
CA GLU A 461 -3.58 9.95 21.91
C GLU A 461 -3.54 9.67 20.39
N ASP A 462 -3.24 10.71 19.61
CA ASP A 462 -3.05 10.59 18.17
C ASP A 462 -1.58 10.84 17.81
N ILE A 463 -0.84 9.77 17.46
CA ILE A 463 0.51 9.90 16.88
C ILE A 463 0.46 10.25 15.39
N GLY A 464 -0.70 10.65 14.89
CA GLY A 464 -0.94 10.93 13.48
C GLY A 464 -1.43 9.68 12.72
N GLN A 465 -1.23 9.67 11.40
CA GLN A 465 -1.55 8.50 10.56
C GLN A 465 -0.44 7.45 10.70
N GLY A 466 -0.64 6.22 10.17
CA GLY A 466 0.32 5.11 10.26
C GLY A 466 1.79 5.44 9.91
N ALA A 467 2.02 6.50 9.09
CA ALA A 467 3.34 7.08 8.87
C ALA A 467 4.00 7.58 10.17
N GLY A 468 3.24 7.96 11.19
CA GLY A 468 3.75 8.42 12.49
C GLY A 468 4.39 7.28 13.28
N ALA A 469 3.84 6.07 13.24
CA ALA A 469 4.42 4.89 13.89
C ALA A 469 5.79 4.53 13.29
N VAL A 470 5.93 4.63 11.95
CA VAL A 470 7.20 4.39 11.25
C VAL A 470 8.27 5.41 11.68
N VAL A 471 7.90 6.69 11.74
CA VAL A 471 8.83 7.76 12.17
C VAL A 471 9.24 7.60 13.63
N ALA A 472 8.29 7.29 14.52
CA ALA A 472 8.59 7.04 15.93
C ALA A 472 9.50 5.82 16.12
N TYR A 473 9.30 4.76 15.30
CA TYR A 473 10.17 3.59 15.33
C TYR A 473 11.60 3.91 14.84
N GLU A 474 11.76 4.75 13.81
CA GLU A 474 13.10 5.23 13.39
C GLU A 474 13.78 6.07 14.48
N GLU A 475 13.02 6.90 15.22
CA GLU A 475 13.55 7.64 16.38
C GLU A 475 14.05 6.69 17.46
N PHE A 476 13.29 5.63 17.76
CA PHE A 476 13.74 4.59 18.68
C PHE A 476 15.02 3.90 18.19
N MET A 477 15.10 3.48 16.94
CA MET A 477 16.29 2.83 16.39
C MET A 477 17.52 3.74 16.42
N ALA A 478 17.35 5.05 16.25
CA ALA A 478 18.43 6.01 16.23
C ALA A 478 19.00 6.34 17.62
N ASN A 479 18.18 6.36 18.66
CA ASN A 479 18.56 6.88 19.98
C ASN A 479 18.18 5.99 21.18
N GLY A 480 17.42 4.90 20.96
CA GLY A 480 16.95 3.98 22.01
C GLY A 480 15.83 4.57 22.89
N ASP A 481 15.09 5.55 22.39
CA ASP A 481 14.02 6.23 23.13
C ASP A 481 12.81 5.33 23.36
N GLN A 482 12.65 4.82 24.58
CA GLN A 482 11.55 3.94 24.97
C GLN A 482 10.19 4.65 24.88
N ASP A 483 10.11 5.95 25.12
CA ASP A 483 8.86 6.71 25.04
C ASP A 483 8.27 6.65 23.62
N SER A 484 9.12 6.50 22.59
CA SER A 484 8.66 6.29 21.20
C SER A 484 7.97 4.95 21.01
N LEU A 485 8.48 3.86 21.62
CA LEU A 485 7.80 2.56 21.57
C LEU A 485 6.49 2.58 22.35
N ASP A 486 6.47 3.22 23.53
CA ASP A 486 5.25 3.31 24.34
C ASP A 486 4.14 4.05 23.59
N ARG A 487 4.45 5.16 22.89
CA ARG A 487 3.48 5.86 22.03
C ARG A 487 2.95 4.99 20.89
N ILE A 488 3.82 4.20 20.25
CA ILE A 488 3.40 3.26 19.20
C ILE A 488 2.47 2.18 19.78
N ALA A 489 2.82 1.62 20.96
CA ALA A 489 1.99 0.63 21.63
C ALA A 489 0.62 1.18 22.01
N ASP A 490 0.54 2.42 22.51
CA ASP A 490 -0.72 3.08 22.85
C ASP A 490 -1.59 3.31 21.61
N TYR A 491 -0.99 3.71 20.49
CA TYR A 491 -1.68 3.88 19.20
C TYR A 491 -2.26 2.55 18.70
N ASN A 492 -1.45 1.48 18.66
CA ASN A 492 -1.89 0.15 18.26
C ASN A 492 -2.96 -0.43 19.22
N ALA A 493 -2.82 -0.16 20.53
CA ALA A 493 -3.83 -0.52 21.52
C ALA A 493 -5.17 0.18 21.27
N ASP A 494 -5.16 1.44 20.81
CA ASP A 494 -6.38 2.16 20.42
C ASP A 494 -7.00 1.53 19.17
N ASP A 495 -6.21 1.10 18.17
CA ASP A 495 -6.72 0.46 16.95
C ASP A 495 -7.44 -0.87 17.28
N VAL A 496 -6.85 -1.74 18.09
CA VAL A 496 -7.52 -3.00 18.47
C VAL A 496 -8.73 -2.79 19.39
N ARG A 497 -8.73 -1.75 20.24
CA ARG A 497 -9.90 -1.39 21.08
C ARG A 497 -11.03 -0.81 20.26
N ALA A 498 -10.71 0.05 19.27
CA ALA A 498 -11.67 0.60 18.32
C ALA A 498 -12.29 -0.51 17.47
N THR A 499 -11.48 -1.45 16.97
CA THR A 499 -11.93 -2.63 16.22
C THR A 499 -12.91 -3.45 17.05
N ARG A 500 -12.62 -3.68 18.34
CA ARG A 500 -13.55 -4.35 19.25
C ARG A 500 -14.83 -3.56 19.46
N ALA A 501 -14.72 -2.27 19.75
CA ALA A 501 -15.90 -1.43 19.99
C ALA A 501 -16.82 -1.43 18.76
N LEU A 502 -16.23 -1.35 17.56
CA LEU A 502 -16.96 -1.41 16.30
C LEU A 502 -17.64 -2.77 16.09
N ARG A 503 -16.96 -3.91 16.39
CA ARG A 503 -17.57 -5.25 16.36
C ARG A 503 -18.76 -5.34 17.33
N ASP A 504 -18.59 -4.86 18.56
CA ASP A 504 -19.64 -4.91 19.57
C ASP A 504 -20.86 -4.07 19.12
N TRP A 505 -20.61 -2.89 18.55
CA TRP A 505 -21.67 -2.06 17.97
C TRP A 505 -22.36 -2.73 16.78
N LEU A 506 -21.61 -3.38 15.87
CA LEU A 506 -22.19 -4.13 14.74
C LEU A 506 -23.13 -5.24 15.23
N VAL A 507 -22.75 -5.95 16.29
CA VAL A 507 -23.59 -6.98 16.92
C VAL A 507 -24.89 -6.38 17.46
N GLU A 508 -24.85 -5.18 18.07
CA GLU A 508 -26.04 -4.48 18.57
C GLU A 508 -26.98 -3.99 17.46
N GLN A 509 -26.44 -3.64 16.29
CA GLN A 509 -27.24 -3.19 15.14
C GLN A 509 -27.79 -4.33 14.28
N ARG A 510 -27.33 -5.56 14.53
CA ARG A 510 -27.75 -6.74 13.76
C ARG A 510 -29.22 -7.03 13.96
N ASP A 511 -29.96 -7.27 12.87
CA ASP A 511 -31.34 -7.75 12.93
C ASP A 511 -31.37 -9.26 13.29
N ASP A 512 -32.34 -9.67 14.09
CA ASP A 512 -32.58 -11.08 14.45
C ASP A 512 -32.86 -11.98 13.22
N ALA A 513 -33.25 -11.39 12.10
CA ALA A 513 -33.46 -12.11 10.84
C ALA A 513 -32.13 -12.53 10.15
N HIS A 514 -31.01 -11.90 10.47
CA HIS A 514 -29.71 -12.31 9.92
C HIS A 514 -29.23 -13.56 10.65
N HIS A 515 -28.75 -14.54 9.91
CA HIS A 515 -28.06 -15.70 10.47
C HIS A 515 -26.64 -15.32 10.89
N TRP A 516 -26.16 -15.90 11.99
CA TRP A 516 -24.74 -15.85 12.30
C TRP A 516 -23.98 -16.68 11.26
N ARG A 517 -22.75 -16.26 10.97
CA ARG A 517 -21.87 -17.10 10.15
C ARG A 517 -21.72 -18.45 10.82
N ASP A 518 -22.07 -19.53 10.11
CA ASP A 518 -21.90 -20.89 10.62
C ASP A 518 -20.43 -21.12 10.98
N ALA A 519 -20.19 -21.65 12.17
CA ALA A 519 -18.85 -21.91 12.69
C ALA A 519 -18.09 -22.99 11.91
N GLU A 520 -18.78 -23.72 11.08
CA GLU A 520 -18.26 -24.83 10.29
C GLU A 520 -18.36 -24.53 8.79
N LEU A 521 -17.33 -23.88 8.26
CA LEU A 521 -16.87 -24.31 6.94
C LEU A 521 -16.20 -25.65 7.21
N ASP A 522 -16.96 -26.75 6.96
CA ASP A 522 -16.46 -28.11 7.06
C ASP A 522 -15.10 -28.16 6.33
N PRO A 523 -13.96 -28.38 7.04
CA PRO A 523 -12.73 -28.60 6.35
C PRO A 523 -13.02 -29.79 5.44
N ASP A 524 -12.96 -29.62 4.11
CA ASP A 524 -13.16 -30.69 3.13
C ASP A 524 -12.62 -31.97 3.77
N GLU A 525 -13.54 -32.93 4.12
CA GLU A 525 -13.17 -34.22 4.72
C GLU A 525 -11.98 -34.74 3.93
N GLN A 526 -10.80 -34.71 4.54
CA GLN A 526 -9.62 -35.23 3.85
C GLN A 526 -9.94 -36.68 3.61
N PRO A 527 -9.90 -37.19 2.37
CA PRO A 527 -10.11 -38.62 2.16
C PRO A 527 -9.11 -39.33 3.06
N GLU A 528 -9.59 -40.18 3.98
CA GLU A 528 -8.74 -40.97 4.90
C GLU A 528 -7.55 -41.61 4.19
N GLU A 529 -7.75 -41.96 2.91
CA GLU A 529 -6.70 -42.48 2.03
C GLU A 529 -5.56 -41.49 1.76
N LEU A 530 -5.82 -40.20 1.63
CA LEU A 530 -4.78 -39.21 1.36
C LEU A 530 -3.98 -38.93 2.64
N GLU A 531 -4.63 -38.80 3.78
CA GLU A 531 -3.96 -38.67 5.08
C GLU A 531 -3.06 -39.86 5.37
N ALA A 532 -3.56 -41.09 5.12
CA ALA A 532 -2.78 -42.32 5.27
C ALA A 532 -1.55 -42.31 4.35
N ARG A 533 -1.69 -41.86 3.10
CA ARG A 533 -0.56 -41.74 2.15
C ARG A 533 0.46 -40.69 2.58
N VAL A 534 0.01 -39.50 2.98
CA VAL A 534 0.88 -38.44 3.50
C VAL A 534 1.63 -38.94 4.73
N ALA A 535 0.94 -39.57 5.68
CA ALA A 535 1.57 -40.13 6.88
C ALA A 535 2.60 -41.23 6.55
N ALA A 536 2.29 -42.11 5.61
CA ALA A 536 3.20 -43.15 5.17
C ALA A 536 4.47 -42.61 4.51
N LEU A 537 4.35 -41.54 3.71
CA LEU A 537 5.49 -40.89 3.06
C LEU A 537 6.31 -40.08 4.06
N LYS A 538 5.68 -39.38 5.03
CA LYS A 538 6.37 -38.67 6.10
C LYS A 538 7.19 -39.59 7.02
N ALA A 539 6.82 -40.85 7.12
CA ALA A 539 7.55 -41.85 7.92
C ALA A 539 8.99 -42.08 7.43
N PHE A 540 9.32 -41.72 6.19
CA PHE A 540 10.70 -41.80 5.66
C PHE A 540 11.63 -40.71 6.26
N GLY A 541 11.08 -39.70 6.90
CA GLY A 541 11.82 -38.68 7.62
C GLY A 541 12.18 -37.44 6.78
N PRO A 542 12.45 -36.28 7.44
CA PRO A 542 12.74 -35.03 6.77
C PRO A 542 14.02 -35.12 5.91
N GLY A 543 14.00 -34.48 4.74
CA GLY A 543 15.11 -34.45 3.79
C GLY A 543 15.14 -35.59 2.79
N THR A 544 14.13 -36.48 2.79
CA THR A 544 13.95 -37.51 1.76
C THR A 544 13.00 -37.04 0.65
N ASP A 545 13.11 -37.64 -0.54
CA ASP A 545 12.21 -37.36 -1.66
C ASP A 545 10.76 -37.76 -1.33
N GLU A 546 10.56 -38.80 -0.54
CA GLU A 546 9.26 -39.25 -0.06
C GLU A 546 8.62 -38.22 0.88
N HIS A 547 9.40 -37.61 1.78
CA HIS A 547 8.91 -36.58 2.67
C HIS A 547 8.51 -35.30 1.88
N LEU A 548 9.33 -34.91 0.91
CA LEU A 548 9.00 -33.81 0.00
C LEU A 548 7.73 -34.09 -0.81
N LEU A 549 7.56 -35.33 -1.28
CA LEU A 549 6.35 -35.73 -1.99
C LEU A 549 5.10 -35.67 -1.08
N ALA A 550 5.24 -35.99 0.20
CA ALA A 550 4.16 -35.87 1.17
C ALA A 550 3.74 -34.39 1.35
N ASP A 551 4.72 -33.49 1.44
CA ASP A 551 4.46 -32.05 1.55
C ASP A 551 3.80 -31.49 0.29
N LEU A 552 4.23 -31.95 -0.90
CA LEU A 552 3.60 -31.58 -2.17
C LEU A 552 2.15 -32.09 -2.30
N LEU A 553 1.86 -33.31 -1.83
CA LEU A 553 0.49 -33.82 -1.81
C LEU A 553 -0.41 -32.98 -0.90
N GLY A 554 0.06 -32.66 0.30
CA GLY A 554 -0.64 -31.78 1.23
C GLY A 554 -0.81 -30.34 0.69
N TYR A 555 0.23 -29.80 0.01
CA TYR A 555 0.18 -28.50 -0.64
C TYR A 555 -0.93 -28.43 -1.70
N TRP A 556 -1.01 -29.38 -2.63
CA TRP A 556 -2.02 -29.39 -3.69
C TRP A 556 -3.44 -29.39 -3.15
N GLN A 557 -3.68 -30.12 -2.08
CA GLN A 557 -5.01 -30.17 -1.47
C GLN A 557 -5.39 -28.83 -0.84
N ARG A 558 -4.47 -28.21 -0.09
CA ARG A 558 -4.70 -26.89 0.50
C ARG A 558 -4.93 -25.82 -0.57
N GLU A 559 -4.10 -25.83 -1.64
CA GLU A 559 -4.27 -24.90 -2.76
C GLU A 559 -5.59 -25.14 -3.51
N TRP A 560 -6.01 -26.39 -3.65
CA TRP A 560 -7.28 -26.72 -4.30
C TRP A 560 -8.48 -26.25 -3.48
N SER A 561 -8.45 -26.43 -2.17
CA SER A 561 -9.48 -25.94 -1.25
C SER A 561 -9.53 -24.41 -1.24
N ALA A 562 -8.39 -23.74 -1.13
CA ALA A 562 -8.29 -22.29 -1.24
C ALA A 562 -8.79 -21.77 -2.59
N HIS A 563 -8.45 -22.45 -3.70
CA HIS A 563 -8.92 -22.10 -5.04
C HIS A 563 -10.44 -22.26 -5.18
N LYS A 564 -11.03 -23.33 -4.64
CA LYS A 564 -12.48 -23.55 -4.63
C LYS A 564 -13.20 -22.40 -3.89
N VAL A 565 -12.71 -22.04 -2.69
CA VAL A 565 -13.28 -20.96 -1.89
C VAL A 565 -13.18 -19.63 -2.63
N GLN A 566 -12.01 -19.29 -3.19
CA GLN A 566 -11.82 -18.07 -3.97
C GLN A 566 -12.69 -18.04 -5.23
N ARG A 567 -12.81 -19.19 -5.94
CA ARG A 567 -13.65 -19.30 -7.13
C ARG A 567 -15.12 -19.19 -6.78
N MET A 568 -15.56 -19.81 -5.68
CA MET A 568 -16.92 -19.71 -5.20
C MET A 568 -17.24 -18.26 -4.79
N SER A 569 -16.37 -17.62 -4.03
CA SER A 569 -16.51 -16.20 -3.65
C SER A 569 -16.58 -15.26 -4.87
N ARG A 570 -15.74 -15.50 -5.90
CA ARG A 570 -15.81 -14.73 -7.16
C ARG A 570 -17.10 -15.00 -7.95
N LEU A 571 -17.56 -16.26 -8.01
CA LEU A 571 -18.83 -16.61 -8.67
C LEU A 571 -20.01 -15.98 -7.94
N MET A 572 -19.99 -15.97 -6.61
CA MET A 572 -21.02 -15.32 -5.79
C MET A 572 -21.01 -13.81 -5.99
N GLY A 573 -19.83 -13.17 -6.04
CA GLY A 573 -19.70 -11.76 -6.38
C GLY A 573 -20.16 -11.39 -7.81
N LEU A 574 -20.04 -12.31 -8.77
CA LEU A 574 -20.53 -12.12 -10.14
C LEU A 574 -22.04 -12.38 -10.29
N LEU A 575 -22.63 -13.19 -9.41
CA LEU A 575 -24.08 -13.47 -9.39
C LEU A 575 -24.85 -12.44 -8.58
N GLY A 576 -24.17 -11.67 -7.72
CA GLY A 576 -24.71 -10.58 -6.92
C GLY A 576 -24.42 -9.17 -7.47
N SER A 577 -23.85 -9.08 -8.70
CA SER A 577 -23.55 -7.80 -9.37
C SER A 577 -24.56 -7.51 -10.47
#